data_39ff8096a71ec84567fd1797c5301152
#
_entry.id   39ff8096a71ec84567fd1797c5301152
#
_cell.length_a   1.000
_cell.length_b   1.000
_cell.length_c   1.000
_cell.angle_alpha   90.00
_cell.angle_beta   90.00
_cell.angle_gamma   90.00
#
_symmetry.space_group_name_H-M   'P 1'
#
loop_
_entity.id
_entity.type
_entity.pdbx_description
1 polymer ?
#
loop_
_entity_poly.entity_id
_entity_poly.type
_entity_poly.pdbx_seq_one_letter_code
_entity_poly.pdbx_strand_id
1 'polypeptide(L)'
;PFLDAYREMYGYYDLFVVCRAHGHVMYSSAQESDLGENLNVGELRDSGLGQLWQRVRERKEAAFIDMQPYAPSGGQPTTFIGTPVMDGEDFVGLVALQISREDVNTVMQERSGMGRSGETYLVGTDLRMRSDSYIDPVGHSVQASFRGSIAANGVDTQASRQALAGNTGHGLIVDYNGNHVLSAYSPLEVMGTRWAIIAEIDLAEVREPVVALRTRLLLVASVVAIAVIAVALWLSASITGPIVRIAGIAQRVAKGDVDQKVDIQSNDEIGLLANSFSDLVDYTSDMAGAARDLAAGDLTITTSPRSEAD
;
A
#
# COMPACT_ATOMS: atom_id res chain seq x y z
N PRO A 1 27.00 -1.07 -41.75
CA PRO A 1 25.59 -0.85 -42.17
C PRO A 1 24.62 -1.89 -41.63
N PHE A 2 24.87 -3.22 -41.79
CA PHE A 2 23.92 -4.23 -41.30
C PHE A 2 23.97 -4.38 -39.76
N LEU A 3 25.16 -4.52 -39.21
CA LEU A 3 25.35 -4.69 -37.73
C LEU A 3 24.94 -3.43 -36.97
N ASP A 4 25.20 -2.23 -37.52
CA ASP A 4 24.74 -0.97 -36.90
C ASP A 4 23.21 -0.88 -36.89
N ALA A 5 22.58 -1.22 -38.04
CA ALA A 5 21.11 -1.25 -38.09
C ALA A 5 20.50 -2.27 -37.12
N TYR A 6 21.16 -3.42 -36.94
CA TYR A 6 20.74 -4.42 -35.96
C TYR A 6 20.85 -3.88 -34.53
N ARG A 7 22.00 -3.29 -34.19
CA ARG A 7 22.23 -2.66 -32.86
C ARG A 7 21.16 -1.60 -32.56
N GLU A 8 20.91 -0.70 -33.51
CA GLU A 8 19.92 0.38 -33.36
C GLU A 8 18.48 -0.16 -33.24
N MET A 9 18.13 -1.19 -34.05
CA MET A 9 16.79 -1.78 -34.04
C MET A 9 16.45 -2.39 -32.67
N TYR A 10 17.43 -3.02 -32.00
CA TYR A 10 17.24 -3.70 -30.73
C TYR A 10 17.68 -2.88 -29.51
N GLY A 11 18.28 -1.70 -29.73
CA GLY A 11 18.65 -0.77 -28.66
C GLY A 11 19.92 -1.13 -27.90
N TYR A 12 20.76 -2.06 -28.40
CA TYR A 12 22.01 -2.43 -27.71
C TYR A 12 23.02 -1.28 -27.72
N TYR A 13 23.81 -1.17 -26.64
CA TYR A 13 24.85 -0.14 -26.56
C TYR A 13 25.95 -0.36 -27.58
N ASP A 14 26.53 -1.57 -27.65
CA ASP A 14 27.53 -1.94 -28.64
C ASP A 14 27.37 -3.38 -29.14
N LEU A 15 27.90 -3.63 -30.32
CA LEU A 15 28.02 -4.94 -30.97
C LEU A 15 29.44 -5.15 -31.45
N PHE A 16 30.02 -6.28 -31.06
CA PHE A 16 31.42 -6.65 -31.36
C PHE A 16 31.48 -7.85 -32.24
N VAL A 17 32.52 -7.86 -33.13
CA VAL A 17 32.99 -9.04 -33.81
C VAL A 17 34.46 -9.25 -33.46
N VAL A 18 34.78 -10.44 -32.92
CA VAL A 18 36.13 -10.77 -32.45
C VAL A 18 36.69 -11.92 -33.28
N CYS A 19 37.93 -11.80 -33.77
CA CYS A 19 38.54 -12.78 -34.64
C CYS A 19 39.03 -14.03 -33.85
N ARG A 20 38.95 -15.21 -34.53
CA ARG A 20 39.41 -16.50 -33.97
C ARG A 20 40.90 -16.54 -33.63
N ALA A 21 41.74 -16.04 -34.53
CA ALA A 21 43.17 -16.33 -34.49
C ALA A 21 43.88 -15.66 -33.33
N HIS A 22 43.58 -14.40 -33.05
CA HIS A 22 44.31 -13.58 -32.11
C HIS A 22 43.42 -12.95 -31.02
N GLY A 23 42.08 -13.04 -31.16
CA GLY A 23 41.17 -12.39 -30.22
C GLY A 23 41.12 -10.86 -30.39
N HIS A 24 41.44 -10.35 -31.60
CA HIS A 24 41.30 -8.92 -31.87
C HIS A 24 39.82 -8.55 -32.05
N VAL A 25 39.42 -7.43 -31.52
CA VAL A 25 38.14 -6.79 -31.78
C VAL A 25 38.18 -6.18 -33.19
N MET A 26 37.61 -6.88 -34.12
CA MET A 26 37.62 -6.50 -35.55
C MET A 26 36.56 -5.46 -35.91
N TYR A 27 35.54 -5.40 -35.12
CA TYR A 27 34.41 -4.49 -35.24
C TYR A 27 33.82 -4.15 -33.87
N SER A 28 33.55 -2.88 -33.66
CA SER A 28 32.74 -2.31 -32.58
C SER A 28 31.84 -1.26 -33.18
N SER A 29 30.58 -1.30 -32.92
CA SER A 29 29.60 -0.34 -33.42
C SER A 29 29.75 1.03 -32.76
N ALA A 30 30.10 1.06 -31.47
CA ALA A 30 30.37 2.28 -30.71
C ALA A 30 31.74 2.90 -31.05
N GLN A 31 32.68 2.10 -31.60
CA GLN A 31 34.04 2.53 -31.97
C GLN A 31 34.81 3.15 -30.78
N GLU A 32 34.68 2.57 -29.63
CA GLU A 32 35.43 2.96 -28.41
C GLU A 32 36.87 2.45 -28.46
N SER A 33 37.64 2.62 -27.41
CA SER A 33 39.07 2.26 -27.34
C SER A 33 39.34 0.75 -27.40
N ASP A 34 38.31 -0.09 -27.39
CA ASP A 34 38.39 -1.53 -27.52
C ASP A 34 38.53 -2.01 -28.98
N LEU A 35 38.20 -1.15 -29.94
CA LEU A 35 38.36 -1.49 -31.36
C LEU A 35 39.84 -1.68 -31.73
N GLY A 36 40.16 -2.89 -32.22
CA GLY A 36 41.52 -3.28 -32.56
C GLY A 36 42.29 -3.94 -31.37
N GLU A 37 41.80 -3.88 -30.15
CA GLU A 37 42.43 -4.48 -28.97
C GLU A 37 42.45 -6.00 -29.03
N ASN A 38 43.47 -6.59 -28.39
CA ASN A 38 43.67 -8.04 -28.30
C ASN A 38 43.20 -8.58 -26.94
N LEU A 39 42.08 -9.31 -26.96
CA LEU A 39 41.47 -9.89 -25.76
C LEU A 39 42.23 -11.08 -25.16
N ASN A 40 43.29 -11.61 -25.81
CA ASN A 40 44.12 -12.66 -25.26
C ASN A 40 45.27 -12.12 -24.39
N VAL A 41 45.83 -10.95 -24.76
CA VAL A 41 47.09 -10.44 -24.18
C VAL A 41 47.06 -8.95 -23.86
N GLY A 42 46.07 -8.21 -24.27
CA GLY A 42 45.93 -6.76 -24.05
C GLY A 42 45.39 -6.42 -22.67
N GLU A 43 45.21 -5.12 -22.43
CA GLU A 43 44.68 -4.57 -21.17
C GLU A 43 43.24 -5.05 -20.90
N LEU A 44 42.50 -5.38 -21.97
CA LEU A 44 41.12 -5.84 -21.87
C LEU A 44 40.97 -7.36 -21.67
N ARG A 45 42.09 -8.10 -21.53
CA ARG A 45 42.06 -9.56 -21.31
C ARG A 45 41.16 -9.98 -20.12
N ASP A 46 41.26 -9.26 -19.02
CA ASP A 46 40.54 -9.56 -17.79
C ASP A 46 39.23 -8.74 -17.68
N SER A 47 38.89 -7.96 -18.68
CA SER A 47 37.61 -7.24 -18.79
C SER A 47 36.44 -8.18 -19.03
N GLY A 48 35.21 -7.69 -18.90
CA GLY A 48 33.99 -8.46 -19.21
C GLY A 48 33.99 -9.01 -20.63
N LEU A 49 34.42 -8.22 -21.63
CA LEU A 49 34.52 -8.68 -23.01
C LEU A 49 35.65 -9.73 -23.19
N GLY A 50 36.79 -9.57 -22.51
CA GLY A 50 37.89 -10.55 -22.52
C GLY A 50 37.48 -11.87 -21.88
N GLN A 51 36.80 -11.85 -20.74
CA GLN A 51 36.26 -13.03 -20.08
C GLN A 51 35.21 -13.74 -20.95
N LEU A 52 34.33 -12.98 -21.63
CA LEU A 52 33.37 -13.53 -22.60
C LEU A 52 34.08 -14.25 -23.74
N TRP A 53 35.08 -13.59 -24.33
CA TRP A 53 35.88 -14.17 -25.38
C TRP A 53 36.51 -15.50 -24.99
N GLN A 54 37.18 -15.57 -23.83
CA GLN A 54 37.81 -16.80 -23.34
C GLN A 54 36.78 -17.92 -23.13
N ARG A 55 35.64 -17.59 -22.49
CA ARG A 55 34.57 -18.56 -22.18
C ARG A 55 33.92 -19.13 -23.43
N VAL A 56 33.59 -18.29 -24.42
CA VAL A 56 32.96 -18.71 -25.67
C VAL A 56 33.93 -19.52 -26.54
N ARG A 57 35.19 -19.13 -26.58
CA ARG A 57 36.24 -19.85 -27.30
C ARG A 57 36.47 -21.25 -26.74
N GLU A 58 36.48 -21.40 -25.41
CA GLU A 58 36.71 -22.69 -24.77
C GLU A 58 35.52 -23.63 -24.90
N ARG A 59 34.31 -23.13 -24.67
CA ARG A 59 33.09 -23.93 -24.61
C ARG A 59 32.40 -24.09 -25.95
N LYS A 60 32.66 -23.20 -26.89
CA LYS A 60 31.96 -23.08 -28.21
C LYS A 60 30.43 -22.97 -28.05
N GLU A 61 30.00 -22.35 -26.97
CA GLU A 61 28.60 -22.10 -26.63
C GLU A 61 28.40 -20.64 -26.33
N ALA A 62 27.14 -20.19 -26.42
CA ALA A 62 26.78 -18.83 -25.98
C ALA A 62 27.06 -18.65 -24.48
N ALA A 63 27.58 -17.49 -24.11
CA ALA A 63 27.91 -17.17 -22.74
C ALA A 63 27.47 -15.76 -22.36
N PHE A 64 27.31 -15.58 -21.06
CA PHE A 64 26.99 -14.31 -20.42
C PHE A 64 28.06 -13.98 -19.38
N ILE A 65 28.46 -12.71 -19.32
CA ILE A 65 29.33 -12.18 -18.28
C ILE A 65 28.55 -11.13 -17.51
N ASP A 66 28.47 -11.32 -16.20
CA ASP A 66 27.76 -10.43 -15.28
C ASP A 66 28.35 -9.02 -15.30
N MET A 67 27.55 -8.09 -14.83
CA MET A 67 27.86 -6.66 -14.83
C MET A 67 29.14 -6.35 -14.04
N GLN A 68 30.05 -5.66 -14.68
CA GLN A 68 31.29 -5.16 -14.10
C GLN A 68 31.75 -3.88 -14.80
N PRO A 69 32.58 -3.03 -14.13
CA PRO A 69 33.12 -1.83 -14.74
C PRO A 69 33.88 -2.16 -16.02
N TYR A 70 33.63 -1.42 -17.10
CA TYR A 70 34.29 -1.59 -18.39
C TYR A 70 35.01 -0.29 -18.82
N ALA A 71 36.33 -0.35 -18.87
CA ALA A 71 37.18 0.81 -19.09
C ALA A 71 36.92 1.56 -20.40
N PRO A 72 36.73 0.89 -21.57
CA PRO A 72 36.43 1.60 -22.81
C PRO A 72 35.18 2.45 -22.74
N SER A 73 34.14 2.01 -22.06
CA SER A 73 32.89 2.78 -21.83
C SER A 73 32.99 3.70 -20.59
N GLY A 74 34.17 4.29 -20.32
CA GLY A 74 34.38 5.20 -19.20
C GLY A 74 34.24 4.60 -17.82
N GLY A 75 34.44 3.28 -17.68
CA GLY A 75 34.30 2.56 -16.42
C GLY A 75 32.85 2.35 -15.99
N GLN A 76 31.89 2.51 -16.89
CA GLN A 76 30.49 2.20 -16.61
C GLN A 76 30.31 0.71 -16.40
N PRO A 77 29.54 0.28 -15.38
CA PRO A 77 29.19 -1.12 -15.23
C PRO A 77 28.29 -1.59 -16.38
N THR A 78 28.67 -2.69 -17.00
CA THR A 78 27.98 -3.25 -18.16
C THR A 78 28.07 -4.77 -18.18
N THR A 79 27.17 -5.42 -18.88
CA THR A 79 27.13 -6.86 -19.10
C THR A 79 27.44 -7.20 -20.56
N PHE A 80 27.98 -8.41 -20.75
CA PHE A 80 28.25 -8.91 -22.09
C PHE A 80 27.56 -10.26 -22.31
N ILE A 81 26.96 -10.41 -23.48
CA ILE A 81 26.44 -11.68 -23.97
C ILE A 81 27.06 -11.95 -25.33
N GLY A 82 27.43 -13.17 -25.61
CA GLY A 82 28.00 -13.48 -26.91
C GLY A 82 27.80 -14.93 -27.32
N THR A 83 27.92 -15.17 -28.62
CA THR A 83 27.77 -16.47 -29.25
C THR A 83 28.92 -16.76 -30.20
N PRO A 84 29.40 -18.02 -30.25
CA PRO A 84 30.41 -18.38 -31.24
C PRO A 84 29.88 -18.24 -32.65
N VAL A 85 30.73 -17.78 -33.54
CA VAL A 85 30.53 -17.94 -35.00
C VAL A 85 31.23 -19.23 -35.42
N MET A 86 30.48 -20.16 -35.99
CA MET A 86 30.96 -21.49 -36.38
C MET A 86 30.89 -21.66 -37.92
N ASP A 87 31.89 -22.33 -38.48
CA ASP A 87 31.84 -22.85 -39.85
C ASP A 87 31.97 -24.39 -39.76
N GLY A 88 30.84 -25.08 -39.84
CA GLY A 88 30.76 -26.49 -39.43
C GLY A 88 31.12 -26.68 -37.94
N GLU A 89 32.17 -27.44 -37.66
CA GLU A 89 32.69 -27.64 -36.28
C GLU A 89 33.80 -26.64 -35.91
N ASP A 90 34.25 -25.83 -36.86
CA ASP A 90 35.32 -24.87 -36.65
C ASP A 90 34.82 -23.56 -36.09
N PHE A 91 35.39 -23.18 -34.92
CA PHE A 91 35.18 -21.87 -34.33
C PHE A 91 35.87 -20.78 -35.18
N VAL A 92 35.12 -19.83 -35.72
CA VAL A 92 35.61 -18.76 -36.58
C VAL A 92 35.79 -17.45 -35.85
N GLY A 93 35.00 -17.20 -34.84
CA GLY A 93 35.03 -15.97 -34.05
C GLY A 93 33.89 -15.85 -33.07
N LEU A 94 33.74 -14.68 -32.50
CA LEU A 94 32.69 -14.33 -31.55
C LEU A 94 31.91 -13.12 -32.06
N VAL A 95 30.59 -13.18 -31.97
CA VAL A 95 29.73 -11.99 -31.95
C VAL A 95 29.27 -11.75 -30.52
N ALA A 96 29.48 -10.54 -30.04
CA ALA A 96 29.09 -10.13 -28.69
C ALA A 96 28.24 -8.87 -28.70
N LEU A 97 27.36 -8.76 -27.70
CA LEU A 97 26.54 -7.58 -27.44
C LEU A 97 26.92 -7.03 -26.09
N GLN A 98 27.04 -5.73 -25.98
CA GLN A 98 27.13 -5.00 -24.74
C GLN A 98 25.75 -4.50 -24.37
N ILE A 99 25.29 -4.90 -23.17
CA ILE A 99 24.02 -4.49 -22.60
C ILE A 99 24.31 -3.43 -21.57
N SER A 100 23.80 -2.25 -21.77
CA SER A 100 23.99 -1.12 -20.88
C SER A 100 23.07 -1.19 -19.66
N ARG A 101 23.38 -0.40 -18.65
CA ARG A 101 22.51 -0.16 -17.51
C ARG A 101 21.14 0.39 -17.95
N GLU A 102 21.15 1.27 -18.94
CA GLU A 102 19.96 1.91 -19.48
C GLU A 102 18.99 0.90 -20.10
N ASP A 103 19.50 -0.14 -20.77
CA ASP A 103 18.70 -1.21 -21.35
C ASP A 103 17.96 -2.00 -20.26
N VAL A 104 18.66 -2.32 -19.18
CA VAL A 104 18.08 -3.03 -18.02
C VAL A 104 17.06 -2.13 -17.31
N ASN A 105 17.38 -0.85 -17.11
CA ASN A 105 16.50 0.09 -16.43
C ASN A 105 15.20 0.33 -17.21
N THR A 106 15.23 0.33 -18.54
CA THR A 106 14.03 0.47 -19.36
C THR A 106 12.96 -0.58 -19.02
N VAL A 107 13.41 -1.81 -18.74
CA VAL A 107 12.51 -2.89 -18.32
C VAL A 107 12.13 -2.77 -16.84
N MET A 108 13.10 -2.50 -15.97
CA MET A 108 12.91 -2.56 -14.52
C MET A 108 12.16 -1.36 -13.95
N GLN A 109 12.16 -0.23 -14.65
CA GLN A 109 11.47 0.99 -14.22
C GLN A 109 10.03 1.11 -14.74
N GLU A 110 9.48 0.05 -15.37
CA GLU A 110 8.03 -0.01 -15.63
C GLU A 110 7.28 -0.13 -14.30
N ARG A 111 6.48 0.89 -13.98
CA ARG A 111 5.86 1.05 -12.64
C ARG A 111 4.34 1.03 -12.66
N SER A 112 3.74 0.52 -13.74
CA SER A 112 2.28 0.43 -13.82
C SER A 112 1.71 -0.38 -12.65
N GLY A 113 0.86 0.27 -11.84
CA GLY A 113 0.23 -0.35 -10.68
C GLY A 113 1.08 -0.41 -9.40
N MET A 114 2.29 0.13 -9.37
CA MET A 114 3.20 0.06 -8.22
C MET A 114 3.01 1.19 -7.19
N GLY A 115 2.04 2.07 -7.36
CA GLY A 115 1.82 3.18 -6.44
C GLY A 115 2.92 4.24 -6.46
N ARG A 116 3.14 4.92 -5.34
CA ARG A 116 4.14 5.99 -5.20
C ARG A 116 5.51 5.46 -4.81
N SER A 117 5.56 4.55 -3.84
CA SER A 117 6.78 3.99 -3.25
C SER A 117 7.15 2.61 -3.80
N GLY A 118 6.33 2.04 -4.68
CA GLY A 118 6.63 0.75 -5.27
C GLY A 118 7.77 0.83 -6.27
N GLU A 119 8.70 -0.12 -6.23
CA GLU A 119 9.79 -0.26 -7.18
C GLU A 119 10.12 -1.73 -7.43
N THR A 120 10.80 -2.00 -8.54
CA THR A 120 11.38 -3.30 -8.87
C THR A 120 12.82 -3.09 -9.27
N TYR A 121 13.72 -3.92 -8.76
CA TYR A 121 15.13 -3.84 -9.05
C TYR A 121 15.82 -5.20 -9.03
N LEU A 122 17.03 -5.23 -9.60
CA LEU A 122 17.86 -6.42 -9.72
C LEU A 122 19.13 -6.30 -8.88
N VAL A 123 19.52 -7.40 -8.25
CA VAL A 123 20.72 -7.48 -7.40
C VAL A 123 21.55 -8.71 -7.79
N GLY A 124 22.86 -8.54 -7.94
CA GLY A 124 23.79 -9.62 -8.24
C GLY A 124 24.23 -10.36 -6.99
N THR A 125 24.98 -11.47 -7.19
CA THR A 125 25.51 -12.31 -6.10
C THR A 125 26.51 -11.58 -5.19
N ASP A 126 27.07 -10.48 -5.66
CA ASP A 126 27.93 -9.56 -4.91
C ASP A 126 27.15 -8.50 -4.11
N LEU A 127 25.82 -8.63 -4.02
CA LEU A 127 24.90 -7.70 -3.38
C LEU A 127 24.90 -6.28 -3.97
N ARG A 128 25.40 -6.13 -5.20
CA ARG A 128 25.38 -4.87 -5.94
C ARG A 128 24.19 -4.80 -6.87
N MET A 129 23.73 -3.58 -7.11
CA MET A 129 22.63 -3.31 -8.04
C MET A 129 22.94 -3.78 -9.47
N ARG A 130 21.95 -4.32 -10.16
CA ARG A 130 21.98 -4.66 -11.60
C ARG A 130 20.98 -3.82 -12.40
N SER A 131 20.12 -3.10 -11.70
CA SER A 131 19.30 -1.99 -12.20
C SER A 131 19.30 -0.86 -11.19
N ASP A 132 19.00 0.36 -11.59
CA ASP A 132 18.91 1.49 -10.67
C ASP A 132 17.62 1.40 -9.84
N SER A 133 17.69 1.76 -8.55
CA SER A 133 16.52 2.04 -7.75
C SER A 133 15.75 3.23 -8.33
N TYR A 134 14.44 3.14 -8.31
CA TYR A 134 13.56 4.26 -8.62
C TYR A 134 13.44 5.25 -7.44
N ILE A 135 13.42 4.72 -6.22
CA ILE A 135 13.19 5.52 -5.00
C ILE A 135 14.47 6.25 -4.58
N ASP A 136 15.62 5.62 -4.74
CA ASP A 136 16.93 6.22 -4.42
C ASP A 136 17.93 6.09 -5.60
N PRO A 137 17.71 6.80 -6.70
CA PRO A 137 18.55 6.69 -7.89
C PRO A 137 19.96 7.29 -7.71
N VAL A 138 20.22 7.95 -6.60
CA VAL A 138 21.53 8.54 -6.28
C VAL A 138 22.35 7.59 -5.42
N GLY A 139 21.80 7.08 -4.34
CA GLY A 139 22.48 6.19 -3.41
C GLY A 139 22.50 4.74 -3.87
N HIS A 140 21.45 4.27 -4.51
CA HIS A 140 21.26 2.88 -4.93
C HIS A 140 21.05 2.76 -6.44
N SER A 141 21.89 3.46 -7.22
CA SER A 141 22.06 3.18 -8.64
C SER A 141 23.12 2.09 -8.86
N VAL A 142 23.12 1.47 -10.03
CA VAL A 142 24.18 0.55 -10.47
C VAL A 142 25.54 1.21 -10.31
N GLN A 143 25.68 2.44 -10.80
CA GLN A 143 26.95 3.16 -10.73
C GLN A 143 27.40 3.44 -9.29
N ALA A 144 26.50 3.90 -8.40
CA ALA A 144 26.79 4.12 -6.99
C ALA A 144 27.19 2.80 -6.31
N SER A 145 26.48 1.72 -6.59
CA SER A 145 26.72 0.40 -6.02
C SER A 145 28.09 -0.18 -6.40
N PHE A 146 28.57 0.08 -7.63
CA PHE A 146 29.90 -0.38 -8.07
C PHE A 146 31.06 0.54 -7.61
N ARG A 147 30.80 1.83 -7.43
CA ARG A 147 31.82 2.79 -6.95
C ARG A 147 31.92 2.83 -5.43
N GLY A 148 30.82 2.57 -4.73
CA GLY A 148 30.73 2.65 -3.29
C GLY A 148 30.95 1.31 -2.58
N SER A 149 30.49 1.23 -1.35
CA SER A 149 30.52 0.02 -0.54
C SER A 149 29.16 -0.67 -0.52
N ILE A 150 29.15 -2.00 -0.24
CA ILE A 150 27.89 -2.75 -0.08
C ILE A 150 27.07 -2.17 1.07
N ALA A 151 27.71 -1.75 2.15
CA ALA A 151 27.04 -1.20 3.31
C ALA A 151 26.31 0.14 3.05
N ALA A 152 26.78 0.94 2.08
CA ALA A 152 26.23 2.25 1.77
C ALA A 152 25.39 2.26 0.48
N ASN A 153 25.72 1.40 -0.48
CA ASN A 153 25.16 1.48 -1.84
C ASN A 153 24.76 0.10 -2.40
N GLY A 154 24.90 -0.96 -1.60
CA GLY A 154 24.47 -2.32 -1.95
C GLY A 154 23.11 -2.67 -1.37
N VAL A 155 22.63 -3.86 -1.70
CA VAL A 155 21.33 -4.37 -1.23
C VAL A 155 21.56 -5.64 -0.42
N ASP A 156 21.98 -5.46 0.83
CA ASP A 156 22.17 -6.55 1.78
C ASP A 156 20.95 -6.71 2.68
N THR A 157 19.84 -7.15 2.12
CA THR A 157 18.56 -7.35 2.79
C THR A 157 18.19 -8.83 2.92
N GLN A 158 17.17 -9.12 3.72
CA GLN A 158 16.64 -10.49 3.78
C GLN A 158 16.13 -10.94 2.40
N ALA A 159 15.48 -10.06 1.62
CA ALA A 159 14.96 -10.37 0.30
C ALA A 159 16.08 -10.78 -0.67
N SER A 160 17.14 -9.96 -0.77
CA SER A 160 18.27 -10.24 -1.68
C SER A 160 18.97 -11.54 -1.31
N ARG A 161 19.24 -11.79 -0.04
CA ARG A 161 19.89 -13.01 0.43
C ARG A 161 19.06 -14.26 0.13
N GLN A 162 17.74 -14.23 0.35
CA GLN A 162 16.86 -15.36 0.08
C GLN A 162 16.74 -15.64 -1.43
N ALA A 163 16.54 -14.60 -2.25
CA ALA A 163 16.48 -14.77 -3.69
C ALA A 163 17.80 -15.33 -4.26
N LEU A 164 18.94 -14.78 -3.84
CA LEU A 164 20.26 -15.27 -4.26
C LEU A 164 20.55 -16.70 -3.77
N ALA A 165 19.97 -17.13 -2.66
CA ALA A 165 20.00 -18.52 -2.20
C ALA A 165 19.10 -19.46 -3.03
N GLY A 166 18.32 -18.92 -3.98
CA GLY A 166 17.43 -19.70 -4.84
C GLY A 166 15.98 -19.77 -4.34
N ASN A 167 15.61 -19.00 -3.32
CA ASN A 167 14.29 -19.03 -2.74
C ASN A 167 13.40 -17.93 -3.34
N THR A 168 12.14 -18.26 -3.64
CA THR A 168 11.09 -17.30 -3.97
C THR A 168 10.21 -17.09 -2.74
N GLY A 169 9.85 -15.85 -2.46
CA GLY A 169 9.02 -15.54 -1.30
C GLY A 169 8.51 -14.12 -1.28
N HIS A 170 7.78 -13.81 -0.22
CA HIS A 170 7.31 -12.45 0.07
C HIS A 170 7.16 -12.26 1.58
N GLY A 171 7.14 -11.02 2.03
CA GLY A 171 6.96 -10.72 3.45
C GLY A 171 7.20 -9.26 3.79
N LEU A 172 7.05 -8.95 5.07
CA LEU A 172 7.44 -7.65 5.62
C LEU A 172 8.94 -7.69 5.93
N ILE A 173 9.69 -6.86 5.24
CA ILE A 173 11.15 -6.83 5.29
C ILE A 173 11.59 -5.38 5.54
N VAL A 174 12.78 -5.20 6.05
CA VAL A 174 13.45 -3.90 6.08
C VAL A 174 14.28 -3.79 4.80
N ASP A 175 14.01 -2.75 4.00
CA ASP A 175 14.71 -2.48 2.74
C ASP A 175 16.14 -1.95 2.95
N TYR A 176 16.83 -1.64 1.85
CA TYR A 176 18.19 -1.10 1.86
C TYR A 176 18.26 0.35 2.42
N ASN A 177 17.14 1.07 2.51
CA ASN A 177 17.03 2.41 3.11
C ASN A 177 16.59 2.36 4.59
N GLY A 178 16.31 1.18 5.14
CA GLY A 178 15.85 1.01 6.52
C GLY A 178 14.34 1.16 6.71
N ASN A 179 13.55 1.22 5.63
CA ASN A 179 12.10 1.30 5.68
C ASN A 179 11.46 -0.09 5.80
N HIS A 180 10.32 -0.17 6.47
CA HIS A 180 9.50 -1.38 6.44
C HIS A 180 8.69 -1.44 5.14
N VAL A 181 8.94 -2.46 4.34
CA VAL A 181 8.32 -2.69 3.05
C VAL A 181 7.60 -4.03 2.99
N LEU A 182 6.57 -4.11 2.17
CA LEU A 182 6.08 -5.39 1.67
C LEU A 182 6.90 -5.75 0.45
N SER A 183 7.72 -6.79 0.58
CA SER A 183 8.67 -7.23 -0.43
C SER A 183 8.25 -8.58 -1.01
N ALA A 184 8.41 -8.75 -2.32
CA ALA A 184 8.38 -10.02 -3.03
C ALA A 184 9.72 -10.21 -3.74
N TYR A 185 10.27 -11.41 -3.70
CA TYR A 185 11.57 -11.69 -4.25
C TYR A 185 11.65 -13.07 -4.88
N SER A 186 12.48 -13.20 -5.90
CA SER A 186 12.71 -14.46 -6.62
C SER A 186 14.12 -14.50 -7.22
N PRO A 187 14.73 -15.67 -7.37
CA PRO A 187 15.92 -15.82 -8.20
C PRO A 187 15.59 -15.57 -9.68
N LEU A 188 16.50 -14.93 -10.40
CA LEU A 188 16.49 -14.75 -11.84
C LEU A 188 17.76 -15.40 -12.39
N GLU A 189 17.62 -16.49 -13.13
CA GLU A 189 18.75 -17.20 -13.76
C GLU A 189 18.99 -16.65 -15.16
N VAL A 190 20.19 -16.10 -15.39
CA VAL A 190 20.61 -15.56 -16.68
C VAL A 190 21.83 -16.33 -17.15
N MET A 191 21.65 -17.34 -18.00
CA MET A 191 22.72 -18.16 -18.60
C MET A 191 23.76 -18.67 -17.56
N GLY A 192 23.27 -19.18 -16.41
CA GLY A 192 24.08 -19.69 -15.32
C GLY A 192 24.60 -18.64 -14.33
N THR A 193 24.23 -17.39 -14.50
CA THR A 193 24.43 -16.32 -13.50
C THR A 193 23.11 -16.06 -12.78
N ARG A 194 23.17 -16.01 -11.45
CA ARG A 194 21.98 -15.75 -10.63
C ARG A 194 21.93 -14.31 -10.19
N TRP A 195 20.78 -13.67 -10.44
CA TRP A 195 20.40 -12.40 -9.86
C TRP A 195 19.19 -12.58 -8.95
N ALA A 196 18.98 -11.65 -8.04
CA ALA A 196 17.73 -11.49 -7.33
C ALA A 196 16.88 -10.45 -8.05
N ILE A 197 15.62 -10.78 -8.36
CA ILE A 197 14.60 -9.80 -8.71
C ILE A 197 13.76 -9.54 -7.48
N ILE A 198 13.61 -8.27 -7.12
CA ILE A 198 12.94 -7.82 -5.90
C ILE A 198 11.94 -6.73 -6.28
N ALA A 199 10.71 -6.87 -5.78
CA ALA A 199 9.67 -5.87 -5.91
C ALA A 199 9.19 -5.46 -4.51
N GLU A 200 9.18 -4.17 -4.22
CA GLU A 200 8.89 -3.64 -2.89
C GLU A 200 7.92 -2.46 -2.94
N ILE A 201 7.14 -2.29 -1.86
CA ILE A 201 6.29 -1.13 -1.65
C ILE A 201 6.27 -0.80 -0.17
N ASP A 202 6.30 0.47 0.20
CA ASP A 202 6.26 0.92 1.58
C ASP A 202 5.02 0.42 2.32
N LEU A 203 5.23 -0.15 3.50
CA LEU A 203 4.14 -0.60 4.37
C LEU A 203 3.21 0.57 4.77
N ALA A 204 3.76 1.77 4.88
CA ALA A 204 2.99 2.97 5.15
C ALA A 204 1.97 3.26 4.05
N GLU A 205 2.37 3.16 2.78
CA GLU A 205 1.50 3.35 1.64
C GLU A 205 0.42 2.26 1.56
N VAL A 206 0.80 0.99 1.76
CA VAL A 206 -0.16 -0.14 1.77
C VAL A 206 -1.23 0.03 2.85
N ARG A 207 -0.88 0.62 4.00
CA ARG A 207 -1.81 0.86 5.12
C ARG A 207 -2.69 2.10 4.96
N GLU A 208 -2.32 3.05 4.13
CA GLU A 208 -3.03 4.33 3.97
C GLU A 208 -4.53 4.15 3.68
N PRO A 209 -4.98 3.29 2.73
CA PRO A 209 -6.40 3.06 2.47
C PRO A 209 -7.15 2.46 3.66
N VAL A 210 -6.49 1.58 4.43
CA VAL A 210 -7.07 0.94 5.62
C VAL A 210 -7.29 1.96 6.74
N VAL A 211 -6.33 2.84 6.97
CA VAL A 211 -6.44 3.92 7.97
C VAL A 211 -7.54 4.90 7.57
N ALA A 212 -7.62 5.29 6.30
CA ALA A 212 -8.66 6.16 5.79
C ALA A 212 -10.06 5.55 5.94
N LEU A 213 -10.21 4.26 5.62
CA LEU A 213 -11.47 3.52 5.80
C LEU A 213 -11.87 3.46 7.28
N ARG A 214 -10.93 3.12 8.18
CA ARG A 214 -11.18 3.09 9.62
C ARG A 214 -11.69 4.42 10.15
N THR A 215 -11.06 5.51 9.74
CA THR A 215 -11.46 6.87 10.17
C THR A 215 -12.88 7.21 9.70
N ARG A 216 -13.21 6.88 8.44
CA ARG A 216 -14.57 7.08 7.90
C ARG A 216 -15.61 6.25 8.64
N LEU A 217 -15.32 4.99 8.94
CA LEU A 217 -16.22 4.11 9.70
C LEU A 217 -16.46 4.63 11.11
N LEU A 218 -15.42 5.09 11.82
CA LEU A 218 -15.56 5.69 13.14
C LEU A 218 -16.40 6.96 13.12
N LEU A 219 -16.26 7.79 12.10
CA LEU A 219 -17.07 8.99 11.94
C LEU A 219 -18.56 8.64 11.75
N VAL A 220 -18.86 7.70 10.86
CA VAL A 220 -20.23 7.22 10.62
C VAL A 220 -20.82 6.62 11.88
N ALA A 221 -20.09 5.78 12.59
CA ALA A 221 -20.53 5.18 13.84
C ALA A 221 -20.83 6.25 14.91
N SER A 222 -20.01 7.28 15.01
CA SER A 222 -20.22 8.40 15.94
C SER A 222 -21.49 9.18 15.61
N VAL A 223 -21.74 9.47 14.33
CA VAL A 223 -22.97 10.16 13.88
C VAL A 223 -24.22 9.32 14.22
N VAL A 224 -24.16 8.02 13.95
CA VAL A 224 -25.27 7.10 14.27
C VAL A 224 -25.52 7.05 15.79
N ALA A 225 -24.46 6.96 16.61
CA ALA A 225 -24.58 6.95 18.05
C ALA A 225 -25.23 8.24 18.59
N ILE A 226 -24.80 9.40 18.10
CA ILE A 226 -25.39 10.69 18.46
C ILE A 226 -26.88 10.73 18.07
N ALA A 227 -27.23 10.28 16.88
CA ALA A 227 -28.63 10.23 16.41
C ALA A 227 -29.49 9.33 17.30
N VAL A 228 -29.00 8.15 17.69
CA VAL A 228 -29.71 7.22 18.59
C VAL A 228 -29.92 7.86 19.95
N ILE A 229 -28.88 8.50 20.54
CA ILE A 229 -29.01 9.22 21.81
C ILE A 229 -30.04 10.37 21.70
N ALA A 230 -29.99 11.15 20.64
CA ALA A 230 -30.93 12.24 20.42
C ALA A 230 -32.38 11.74 20.34
N VAL A 231 -32.62 10.65 19.60
CA VAL A 231 -33.95 10.01 19.51
C VAL A 231 -34.39 9.48 20.87
N ALA A 232 -33.51 8.81 21.61
CA ALA A 232 -33.83 8.29 22.96
C ALA A 232 -34.20 9.41 23.93
N LEU A 233 -33.45 10.51 23.95
CA LEU A 233 -33.75 11.68 24.77
C LEU A 233 -35.07 12.35 24.37
N TRP A 234 -35.33 12.47 23.07
CA TRP A 234 -36.56 13.00 22.53
C TRP A 234 -37.78 12.14 22.94
N LEU A 235 -37.69 10.80 22.78
CA LEU A 235 -38.75 9.88 23.22
C LEU A 235 -38.96 9.93 24.72
N SER A 236 -37.90 10.01 25.50
CA SER A 236 -38.00 10.16 26.97
C SER A 236 -38.72 11.46 27.38
N ALA A 237 -38.43 12.57 26.72
CA ALA A 237 -39.04 13.83 27.00
C ALA A 237 -40.51 13.91 26.53
N SER A 238 -40.82 13.34 25.35
CA SER A 238 -42.16 13.45 24.75
C SER A 238 -43.18 12.44 25.28
N ILE A 239 -42.74 11.25 25.66
CA ILE A 239 -43.63 10.14 26.10
C ILE A 239 -43.45 9.80 27.57
N THR A 240 -42.27 9.39 27.96
CA THR A 240 -42.02 8.85 29.29
C THR A 240 -42.18 9.93 30.39
N GLY A 241 -41.67 11.13 30.13
CA GLY A 241 -41.77 12.24 31.08
C GLY A 241 -43.20 12.60 31.46
N PRO A 242 -44.10 12.90 30.53
CA PRO A 242 -45.51 13.16 30.80
C PRO A 242 -46.25 12.03 31.53
N ILE A 243 -46.04 10.78 31.10
CA ILE A 243 -46.70 9.62 31.74
C ILE A 243 -46.28 9.46 33.21
N VAL A 244 -44.98 9.60 33.51
CA VAL A 244 -44.47 9.55 34.87
C VAL A 244 -45.04 10.69 35.75
N ARG A 245 -45.23 11.89 35.18
CA ARG A 245 -45.89 13.01 35.91
C ARG A 245 -47.34 12.71 36.19
N ILE A 246 -48.13 12.20 35.26
CA ILE A 246 -49.53 11.79 35.46
C ILE A 246 -49.61 10.74 36.56
N ALA A 247 -48.78 9.70 36.50
CA ALA A 247 -48.72 8.65 37.50
C ALA A 247 -48.38 9.19 38.92
N GLY A 248 -47.45 10.15 38.98
CA GLY A 248 -47.11 10.83 40.24
C GLY A 248 -48.26 11.65 40.83
N ILE A 249 -49.03 12.36 40.00
CA ILE A 249 -50.23 13.11 40.42
C ILE A 249 -51.31 12.10 40.90
N ALA A 250 -51.53 11.00 40.15
CA ALA A 250 -52.48 9.97 40.52
C ALA A 250 -52.19 9.38 41.92
N GLN A 251 -50.91 9.11 42.20
CA GLN A 251 -50.51 8.61 43.55
C GLN A 251 -50.79 9.63 44.67
N ARG A 252 -50.63 10.93 44.43
CA ARG A 252 -50.96 11.98 45.40
C ARG A 252 -52.43 12.08 45.68
N VAL A 253 -53.22 12.13 44.58
CA VAL A 253 -54.71 12.17 44.69
C VAL A 253 -55.21 10.93 45.47
N ALA A 254 -54.69 9.73 45.18
CA ALA A 254 -55.04 8.51 45.90
C ALA A 254 -54.69 8.52 47.39
N LYS A 255 -53.75 9.36 47.81
CA LYS A 255 -53.39 9.59 49.24
C LYS A 255 -54.21 10.69 49.92
N GLY A 256 -55.20 11.25 49.19
CA GLY A 256 -56.09 12.31 49.72
C GLY A 256 -55.63 13.74 49.43
N ASP A 257 -54.51 13.93 48.70
CA ASP A 257 -54.03 15.24 48.28
C ASP A 257 -54.70 15.57 46.90
N VAL A 258 -55.94 16.08 46.97
CA VAL A 258 -56.78 16.33 45.81
C VAL A 258 -56.55 17.69 45.16
N ASP A 259 -55.79 18.59 45.79
CA ASP A 259 -55.45 19.91 45.26
C ASP A 259 -54.24 19.84 44.33
N GLN A 260 -54.39 19.11 43.25
CA GLN A 260 -53.32 18.87 42.25
C GLN A 260 -53.72 19.50 40.90
N LYS A 261 -52.72 20.06 40.18
CA LYS A 261 -52.92 20.56 38.80
C LYS A 261 -52.19 19.69 37.80
N VAL A 262 -52.89 19.30 36.74
CA VAL A 262 -52.34 18.57 35.62
C VAL A 262 -51.95 19.59 34.52
N ASP A 263 -50.66 20.03 34.56
CA ASP A 263 -50.15 20.98 33.53
C ASP A 263 -49.28 20.21 32.54
N ILE A 264 -49.94 19.45 31.68
CA ILE A 264 -49.30 18.70 30.59
C ILE A 264 -50.04 19.07 29.31
N GLN A 265 -49.32 19.77 28.42
CA GLN A 265 -49.84 20.16 27.10
C GLN A 265 -49.19 19.28 26.01
N SER A 266 -50.01 18.50 25.33
CA SER A 266 -49.66 17.73 24.14
C SER A 266 -50.86 17.68 23.22
N ASN A 267 -50.60 17.56 21.90
CA ASN A 267 -51.65 17.44 20.86
C ASN A 267 -51.84 15.99 20.39
N ASP A 268 -51.38 15.04 21.17
CA ASP A 268 -51.44 13.60 20.92
C ASP A 268 -52.30 12.86 21.98
N GLU A 269 -52.22 11.56 22.01
CA GLU A 269 -52.93 10.70 22.94
C GLU A 269 -52.52 10.97 24.43
N ILE A 270 -51.31 11.48 24.62
CA ILE A 270 -50.83 11.86 25.96
C ILE A 270 -51.55 13.14 26.40
N GLY A 271 -51.80 14.09 25.49
CA GLY A 271 -52.59 15.28 25.76
C GLY A 271 -54.04 14.91 26.11
N LEU A 272 -54.65 14.00 25.36
CA LEU A 272 -56.02 13.51 25.63
C LEU A 272 -56.06 12.84 27.01
N LEU A 273 -55.08 11.99 27.35
CA LEU A 273 -55.01 11.38 28.67
C LEU A 273 -54.83 12.42 29.78
N ALA A 274 -53.96 13.42 29.60
CA ALA A 274 -53.75 14.47 30.57
C ALA A 274 -55.02 15.30 30.83
N ASN A 275 -55.75 15.67 29.79
CA ASN A 275 -57.02 16.40 29.92
C ASN A 275 -58.06 15.56 30.67
N SER A 276 -58.26 14.30 30.26
CA SER A 276 -59.21 13.40 30.94
C SER A 276 -58.86 13.18 32.40
N PHE A 277 -57.53 13.10 32.70
CA PHE A 277 -57.07 12.97 34.06
C PHE A 277 -57.22 14.29 34.86
N SER A 278 -57.05 15.44 34.22
CA SER A 278 -57.34 16.76 34.86
C SER A 278 -58.81 16.85 35.26
N ASP A 279 -59.75 16.48 34.36
CA ASP A 279 -61.16 16.46 34.64
C ASP A 279 -61.52 15.55 35.84
N LEU A 280 -60.84 14.41 36.00
CA LEU A 280 -60.99 13.51 37.13
C LEU A 280 -60.47 14.11 38.43
N VAL A 281 -59.31 14.78 38.40
CA VAL A 281 -58.72 15.48 39.57
C VAL A 281 -59.64 16.62 39.99
N ASP A 282 -60.12 17.43 39.08
CA ASP A 282 -61.04 18.54 39.41
C ASP A 282 -62.32 18.01 40.03
N TYR A 283 -62.91 16.92 39.51
CA TYR A 283 -64.09 16.29 40.09
C TYR A 283 -63.85 15.76 41.53
N THR A 284 -62.73 15.11 41.73
CA THR A 284 -62.37 14.58 43.07
C THR A 284 -62.10 15.72 44.08
N SER A 285 -61.54 16.83 43.61
CA SER A 285 -61.33 18.04 44.42
C SER A 285 -62.66 18.69 44.83
N ASP A 286 -63.58 18.87 43.86
CA ASP A 286 -64.92 19.43 44.11
C ASP A 286 -65.70 18.58 45.13
N MET A 287 -65.69 17.25 44.97
CA MET A 287 -66.33 16.32 45.89
C MET A 287 -65.73 16.39 47.26
N ALA A 288 -64.38 16.46 47.38
CA ALA A 288 -63.71 16.60 48.66
C ALA A 288 -64.00 17.95 49.36
N GLY A 289 -64.15 19.03 48.54
CA GLY A 289 -64.58 20.34 49.00
C GLY A 289 -66.01 20.29 49.58
N ALA A 290 -66.94 19.78 48.80
CA ALA A 290 -68.32 19.63 49.20
C ALA A 290 -68.48 18.78 50.52
N ALA A 291 -67.71 17.67 50.60
CA ALA A 291 -67.69 16.86 51.85
C ALA A 291 -67.12 17.61 53.04
N ARG A 292 -66.12 18.46 52.92
CA ARG A 292 -65.60 19.33 53.98
C ARG A 292 -66.57 20.37 54.41
N ASP A 293 -67.25 21.04 53.45
CA ASP A 293 -68.24 22.09 53.77
C ASP A 293 -69.44 21.47 54.47
N LEU A 294 -69.91 20.30 54.01
CA LEU A 294 -70.92 19.52 54.71
C LEU A 294 -70.53 19.16 56.18
N ALA A 295 -69.29 18.70 56.32
CA ALA A 295 -68.74 18.36 57.64
C ALA A 295 -68.59 19.59 58.59
N ALA A 296 -68.43 20.80 57.99
CA ALA A 296 -68.42 22.09 58.70
C ALA A 296 -69.83 22.59 59.03
N GLY A 297 -70.91 21.92 58.60
CA GLY A 297 -72.30 22.27 58.93
C GLY A 297 -72.98 23.19 57.89
N ASP A 298 -72.36 23.42 56.78
CA ASP A 298 -72.97 24.15 55.63
C ASP A 298 -73.88 23.23 54.80
N LEU A 299 -75.17 23.39 54.96
CA LEU A 299 -76.23 22.63 54.28
C LEU A 299 -76.74 23.35 53.04
N THR A 300 -76.10 24.42 52.63
CA THR A 300 -76.55 25.24 51.47
C THR A 300 -75.79 24.84 50.19
N ILE A 301 -74.85 23.89 50.25
CA ILE A 301 -74.07 23.42 49.11
C ILE A 301 -74.96 22.67 48.08
N THR A 302 -74.82 23.02 46.83
CA THR A 302 -75.40 22.29 45.69
C THR A 302 -74.31 21.64 44.89
N THR A 303 -74.33 20.29 44.83
CA THR A 303 -73.49 19.54 43.92
C THR A 303 -74.25 19.27 42.64
N SER A 304 -73.62 19.52 41.49
CA SER A 304 -74.22 19.20 40.19
C SER A 304 -73.75 17.83 39.70
N PRO A 305 -74.64 16.86 39.45
CA PRO A 305 -74.25 15.57 38.88
C PRO A 305 -73.63 15.78 37.49
N ARG A 306 -72.56 15.11 37.17
CA ARG A 306 -71.88 15.16 35.84
C ARG A 306 -72.47 14.15 34.87
N SER A 307 -73.19 13.16 35.32
CA SER A 307 -73.84 12.16 34.46
C SER A 307 -75.15 11.69 35.07
N GLU A 308 -76.01 11.02 34.28
CA GLU A 308 -77.28 10.37 34.75
C GLU A 308 -77.04 9.20 35.74
N ALA A 309 -75.75 8.75 35.91
CA ALA A 309 -75.37 7.70 36.80
C ALA A 309 -74.70 8.19 38.11
N ASP A 310 -74.61 9.49 38.30
CA ASP A 310 -73.96 10.14 39.44
C ASP A 310 -74.91 10.24 40.68
#